data_f5895a9414b903bd05e2326448a22d5e
#
_entry.id   f5895a9414b903bd05e2326448a22d5e
#
_cell.length_a   1.000
_cell.length_b   1.000
_cell.length_c   1.000
_cell.angle_alpha   90.00
_cell.angle_beta   90.00
_cell.angle_gamma   90.00
#
_symmetry.space_group_name_H-M   'P 1'
#
loop_
_entity.id
_entity.type
_entity.pdbx_description
1 polymer ?
#
loop_
_entity_poly.entity_id
_entity_poly.type
_entity_poly.pdbx_seq_one_letter_code
_entity_poly.pdbx_strand_id
1 'polypeptide(L)' 'MNSKWTAVVPLNKEKHFIIIEVEYDEDGAVMSCWIEAIMSKRPVQIKWRNLKDTEQWVQGWK' A
#
# COMPACT_ATOMS: atom_id res chain seq x y z
N MET A 1 2.34 6.15 9.74
CA MET A 1 2.04 4.74 9.48
C MET A 1 0.53 4.54 9.51
N ASN A 2 0.01 3.44 9.03
CA ASN A 2 -1.43 3.19 8.91
C ASN A 2 -2.14 4.12 7.92
N SER A 3 -1.40 4.59 6.92
CA SER A 3 -1.99 5.38 5.85
C SER A 3 -2.97 4.52 5.05
N LYS A 4 -4.09 5.12 4.67
CA LYS A 4 -5.14 4.42 3.91
C LYS A 4 -4.93 4.63 2.42
N TRP A 5 -5.14 3.57 1.65
CA TRP A 5 -4.93 3.60 0.21
C TRP A 5 -6.04 2.84 -0.50
N THR A 6 -6.31 3.24 -1.73
CA THR A 6 -7.32 2.59 -2.57
C THR A 6 -6.66 2.16 -3.88
N ALA A 7 -6.84 0.89 -4.23
CA ALA A 7 -6.38 0.38 -5.51
C ALA A 7 -7.31 0.86 -6.63
N VAL A 8 -6.74 1.52 -7.64
CA VAL A 8 -7.52 2.00 -8.78
C VAL A 8 -8.07 0.81 -9.58
N VAL A 9 -7.24 -0.24 -9.72
CA VAL A 9 -7.66 -1.48 -10.38
C VAL A 9 -7.63 -2.59 -9.33
N PRO A 10 -8.75 -2.86 -8.63
CA PRO A 10 -8.78 -3.87 -7.58
C PRO A 10 -8.54 -5.28 -8.11
N LEU A 11 -7.73 -6.05 -7.36
CA LEU A 11 -7.54 -7.46 -7.63
C LEU A 11 -8.33 -8.25 -6.59
N ASN A 12 -9.01 -9.30 -7.03
CA ASN A 12 -9.80 -10.16 -6.14
C ASN A 12 -10.82 -9.38 -5.30
N LYS A 13 -11.35 -8.30 -5.87
CA LYS A 13 -12.30 -7.40 -5.21
C LYS A 13 -11.71 -6.69 -3.99
N GLU A 14 -10.39 -6.71 -3.84
CA GLU A 14 -9.72 -6.03 -2.75
C GLU A 14 -9.37 -4.61 -3.23
N LYS A 15 -10.05 -3.63 -2.67
CA LYS A 15 -9.90 -2.25 -3.08
C LYS A 15 -9.23 -1.38 -2.02
N HIS A 16 -9.61 -1.57 -0.76
CA HIS A 16 -9.11 -0.74 0.34
C HIS A 16 -7.96 -1.42 1.07
N PHE A 17 -6.88 -0.67 1.25
CA PHE A 17 -5.66 -1.15 1.89
C PHE A 17 -5.19 -0.17 2.94
N ILE A 18 -4.39 -0.67 3.89
CA ILE A 18 -3.77 0.15 4.91
C ILE A 18 -2.29 -0.26 5.03
N ILE A 19 -1.41 0.72 5.22
CA ILE A 19 0.00 0.42 5.44
C ILE A 19 0.17 -0.07 6.87
N ILE A 20 0.74 -1.26 7.01
CA ILE A 20 0.98 -1.85 8.33
C ILE A 20 2.43 -1.80 8.76
N GLU A 21 3.37 -1.68 7.80
CA GLU A 21 4.79 -1.63 8.10
C GLU A 21 5.53 -0.95 6.97
N VAL A 22 6.61 -0.24 7.31
CA VAL A 22 7.45 0.46 6.34
C VAL A 22 8.89 0.02 6.57
N GLU A 23 9.58 -0.33 5.49
CA GLU A 23 10.99 -0.71 5.54
C GLU A 23 11.85 0.40 4.96
N TYR A 24 12.96 0.72 5.64
CA TYR A 24 13.88 1.77 5.24
C TYR A 24 15.22 1.18 4.83
N ASP A 25 15.91 1.87 3.93
CA ASP A 25 17.29 1.50 3.58
C ASP A 25 18.28 2.12 4.58
N GLU A 26 19.57 1.93 4.33
CA GLU A 26 20.61 2.43 5.22
C GLU A 26 20.63 3.95 5.32
N ASP A 27 20.16 4.64 4.31
CA ASP A 27 20.12 6.10 4.28
C ASP A 27 18.83 6.65 4.89
N GLY A 28 17.93 5.77 5.35
CA GLY A 28 16.67 6.19 5.94
C GLY A 28 15.57 6.47 4.93
N ALA A 29 15.80 6.19 3.66
CA ALA A 29 14.77 6.36 2.64
C ALA A 29 13.83 5.16 2.64
N VAL A 30 12.54 5.40 2.33
CA VAL A 30 11.56 4.32 2.27
C VAL A 30 11.85 3.43 1.07
N MET A 31 12.11 2.15 1.34
CA MET A 31 12.44 1.18 0.32
C MET A 31 11.22 0.39 -0.13
N SER A 32 10.48 -0.13 0.82
CA SER A 32 9.26 -0.88 0.55
C SER A 32 8.32 -0.74 1.73
N CYS A 33 7.10 -1.20 1.54
CA CYS A 33 6.13 -1.19 2.62
C CYS A 33 5.23 -2.42 2.52
N TRP A 34 4.67 -2.80 3.66
CA TRP A 34 3.67 -3.85 3.74
C TRP A 34 2.31 -3.20 3.86
N ILE A 35 1.40 -3.61 3.00
CA ILE A 35 0.02 -3.16 3.04
C ILE A 35 -0.87 -4.35 3.29
N GLU A 36 -2.03 -4.10 3.89
CA GLU A 36 -2.99 -5.15 4.21
C GLU A 36 -4.33 -4.80 3.61
N ALA A 37 -4.91 -5.75 2.87
CA ALA A 37 -6.26 -5.59 2.35
C ALA A 37 -7.24 -5.67 3.51
N ILE A 38 -8.12 -4.67 3.62
CA ILE A 38 -9.03 -4.58 4.77
C ILE A 38 -10.00 -5.76 4.83
N MET A 39 -10.52 -6.17 3.69
CA MET A 39 -11.54 -7.23 3.67
C MET A 39 -10.96 -8.61 3.97
N SER A 40 -9.82 -8.94 3.39
CA SER A 40 -9.23 -10.27 3.53
C SER A 40 -8.14 -10.33 4.59
N LYS A 41 -7.66 -9.18 5.05
CA LYS A 41 -6.57 -9.06 6.01
C LYS A 41 -5.29 -9.76 5.56
N ARG A 42 -5.05 -9.77 4.25
CA ARG A 42 -3.85 -10.38 3.68
C ARG A 42 -2.77 -9.34 3.52
N PRO A 43 -1.59 -9.52 4.14
CA PRO A 43 -0.48 -8.60 3.96
C PRO A 43 0.21 -8.84 2.63
N VAL A 44 0.61 -7.76 1.98
CA VAL A 44 1.34 -7.80 0.72
C VAL A 44 2.48 -6.80 0.80
N GLN A 45 3.67 -7.23 0.40
CA GLN A 45 4.82 -6.32 0.32
C GLN A 45 4.86 -5.68 -1.06
N ILE A 46 4.97 -4.36 -1.10
CA ILE A 46 5.09 -3.63 -2.35
C ILE A 46 6.23 -2.62 -2.23
N LYS A 47 6.77 -2.24 -3.39
CA LYS A 47 7.80 -1.21 -3.43
C LYS A 47 7.15 0.16 -3.24
N TRP A 48 7.83 1.05 -2.51
CA TRP A 48 7.32 2.38 -2.23
C TRP A 48 6.93 3.13 -3.50
N ARG A 49 7.73 2.98 -4.56
CA ARG A 49 7.44 3.68 -5.82
C ARG A 49 6.11 3.25 -6.45
N ASN A 50 5.65 2.02 -6.17
CA ASN A 50 4.37 1.57 -6.69
C ASN A 50 3.20 2.34 -6.07
N LEU A 51 3.31 2.70 -4.80
CA LEU A 51 2.29 3.52 -4.14
C LEU A 51 2.23 4.93 -4.68
N LYS A 52 3.34 5.42 -5.24
CA LYS A 52 3.38 6.76 -5.83
C LYS A 52 2.78 6.81 -7.22
N ASP A 53 2.46 5.65 -7.79
CA ASP A 53 1.85 5.59 -9.12
C ASP A 53 0.37 5.91 -9.00
N THR A 54 -0.01 7.13 -9.39
CA THR A 54 -1.38 7.61 -9.26
C THR A 54 -2.35 6.90 -10.19
N GLU A 55 -1.84 6.16 -11.16
CA GLU A 55 -2.69 5.34 -12.03
C GLU A 55 -3.08 4.02 -11.36
N GLN A 56 -2.34 3.62 -10.33
CA GLN A 56 -2.60 2.37 -9.62
C GLN A 56 -3.14 2.57 -8.22
N TRP A 57 -2.75 3.67 -7.57
CA TRP A 57 -3.09 3.90 -6.16
C TRP A 57 -3.57 5.32 -5.92
N VAL A 58 -4.59 5.44 -5.10
CA VAL A 58 -5.10 6.75 -4.65
C VAL A 58 -5.04 6.77 -3.14
N GLN A 59 -4.53 7.86 -2.58
CA GLN A 59 -4.45 8.02 -1.14
C GLN A 59 -5.84 8.18 -0.54
N GLY A 60 -6.05 7.54 0.61
CA GLY A 60 -7.35 7.53 1.27
C GLY A 60 -8.23 6.42 0.75
N TRP A 61 -9.36 6.21 1.42
CA TRP A 61 -10.35 5.23 0.97
C TRP A 61 -11.43 5.94 0.15
N LYS A 62 -11.51 5.58 -1.11
CA LYS A 62 -12.45 6.20 -2.07
C LYS A 62 -13.62 5.31 -2.42
#